data_56276116a501fe473ee5beb11911bba6
#
_entry.id   56276116a501fe473ee5beb11911bba6
#
_cell.length_a   1.000
_cell.length_b   1.000
_cell.length_c   1.000
_cell.angle_alpha   90.00
_cell.angle_beta   90.00
_cell.angle_gamma   90.00
#
_symmetry.space_group_name_H-M   'P 1'
#
loop_
_entity.id
_entity.type
_entity.pdbx_description
1 polymer ?
#
loop_
_entity_poly.entity_id
_entity_poly.type
_entity_poly.pdbx_seq_one_letter_code
_entity_poly.pdbx_strand_id
1 'polypeptide(L)'
;MKSFFKRIKPFLAPIIITLVALLLFHVVFMLGYVPSDSMEPTLEAGSLILGLRIHGELEKEDIIIFRHDGTYMIKRIAANEGDVIVHNGQPQTVPAGCFYVLGDNQSNSHDSRYWEDPYVKLEDVMAKLLLPIDPSLK
;
A
#
# COMPACT_ATOMS: atom_id res chain seq x y z
N MET A 1 2.73 26.33 40.76
CA MET A 1 3.46 25.53 39.78
C MET A 1 3.74 24.10 40.26
N LYS A 2 4.29 23.86 41.45
CA LYS A 2 4.58 22.51 42.01
C LYS A 2 3.33 21.64 42.21
N SER A 3 2.18 22.24 42.54
CA SER A 3 0.91 21.50 42.77
C SER A 3 0.28 20.99 41.47
N PHE A 4 0.42 21.72 40.38
CA PHE A 4 -0.05 21.32 39.04
C PHE A 4 0.69 20.10 38.52
N PHE A 5 2.02 20.08 38.65
CA PHE A 5 2.85 18.93 38.26
C PHE A 5 2.54 17.66 39.07
N LYS A 6 2.16 17.80 40.33
CA LYS A 6 1.83 16.65 41.20
C LYS A 6 0.50 15.98 40.79
N ARG A 7 -0.44 16.74 40.20
CA ARG A 7 -1.72 16.23 39.68
C ARG A 7 -1.59 15.56 38.30
N ILE A 8 -0.61 15.95 37.50
CA ILE A 8 -0.43 15.42 36.13
C ILE A 8 0.42 14.16 36.13
N LYS A 9 1.31 13.95 37.11
CA LYS A 9 2.20 12.79 37.20
C LYS A 9 1.52 11.43 36.91
N PRO A 10 0.33 11.11 37.51
CA PRO A 10 -0.29 9.82 37.27
C PRO A 10 -0.80 9.61 35.85
N PHE A 11 -1.04 10.71 35.10
CA PHE A 11 -1.54 10.66 33.72
C PHE A 11 -0.41 10.70 32.70
N LEU A 12 0.81 11.02 33.11
CA LEU A 12 1.94 11.18 32.18
C LEU A 12 2.33 9.84 31.53
N ALA A 13 2.39 8.77 32.34
CA ALA A 13 2.74 7.44 31.84
C ALA A 13 1.71 6.90 30.84
N PRO A 14 0.40 6.89 31.11
CA PRO A 14 -0.59 6.44 30.14
C PRO A 14 -0.60 7.31 28.87
N ILE A 15 -0.40 8.62 28.97
CA ILE A 15 -0.30 9.50 27.80
C ILE A 15 0.91 9.13 26.94
N ILE A 16 2.08 8.96 27.54
CA ILE A 16 3.29 8.58 26.82
C ILE A 16 3.11 7.22 26.14
N ILE A 17 2.56 6.23 26.86
CA ILE A 17 2.31 4.89 26.31
C ILE A 17 1.37 4.98 25.11
N THR A 18 0.29 5.76 25.21
CA THR A 18 -0.66 5.95 24.10
C THR A 18 0.00 6.61 22.90
N LEU A 19 0.79 7.67 23.12
CA LEU A 19 1.49 8.36 22.03
C LEU A 19 2.51 7.45 21.35
N VAL A 20 3.25 6.65 22.11
CA VAL A 20 4.19 5.67 21.58
C VAL A 20 3.46 4.58 20.79
N ALA A 21 2.34 4.08 21.29
CA ALA A 21 1.52 3.08 20.59
C ALA A 21 0.97 3.63 19.27
N LEU A 22 0.45 4.87 19.26
CA LEU A 22 -0.02 5.52 18.05
C LEU A 22 1.11 5.77 17.04
N LEU A 23 2.28 6.17 17.53
CA LEU A 23 3.46 6.35 16.66
C LEU A 23 3.88 5.01 16.04
N LEU A 24 3.98 3.94 16.83
CA LEU A 24 4.32 2.60 16.34
C LEU A 24 3.28 2.12 15.33
N PHE A 25 1.99 2.33 15.62
CA PHE A 25 0.93 2.00 14.67
C PHE A 25 1.11 2.76 13.33
N HIS A 26 1.38 4.05 13.39
CA HIS A 26 1.60 4.87 12.18
C HIS A 26 2.84 4.44 11.38
N VAL A 27 3.90 3.98 12.06
CA VAL A 27 5.14 3.51 11.41
C VAL A 27 4.91 2.14 10.74
N VAL A 28 4.16 1.25 11.39
CA VAL A 28 3.96 -0.12 10.92
C VAL A 28 2.83 -0.21 9.89
N PHE A 29 1.75 0.55 10.09
CA PHE A 29 0.55 0.43 9.28
C PHE A 29 0.29 1.69 8.44
N MET A 30 -0.43 1.49 7.35
CA MET A 30 -0.95 2.54 6.47
C MET A 30 -2.45 2.36 6.30
N LEU A 31 -3.23 3.36 6.71
CA LEU A 31 -4.63 3.45 6.34
C LEU A 31 -4.74 4.13 4.98
N GLY A 32 -5.50 3.54 4.10
CA GLY A 32 -5.73 4.06 2.76
C GLY A 32 -7.22 4.04 2.39
N TYR A 33 -7.53 4.76 1.34
CA TYR A 33 -8.85 4.82 0.73
C TYR A 33 -8.72 4.41 -0.73
N VAL A 34 -9.66 3.61 -1.23
CA VAL A 34 -9.70 3.13 -2.63
C VAL A 34 -10.53 4.13 -3.47
N PRO A 35 -9.88 4.98 -4.30
CA PRO A 35 -10.59 6.04 -4.99
C PRO A 35 -11.30 5.60 -6.28
N SER A 36 -10.97 4.42 -6.82
CA SER A 36 -11.44 3.95 -8.13
C SER A 36 -11.76 2.46 -8.11
N ASP A 37 -12.48 2.03 -9.12
CA ASP A 37 -12.90 0.65 -9.35
C ASP A 37 -11.84 -0.23 -10.04
N SER A 38 -10.62 0.27 -10.22
CA SER A 38 -9.55 -0.46 -10.94
C SER A 38 -9.14 -1.79 -10.30
N MET A 39 -9.47 -2.00 -9.02
CA MET A 39 -9.18 -3.22 -8.26
C MET A 39 -10.44 -4.05 -7.97
N GLU A 40 -11.58 -3.70 -8.54
CA GLU A 40 -12.79 -4.52 -8.43
C GLU A 40 -12.61 -5.87 -9.16
N PRO A 41 -13.22 -6.94 -8.66
CA PRO A 41 -14.09 -7.01 -7.48
C PRO A 41 -13.35 -7.14 -6.14
N THR A 42 -12.01 -7.22 -6.13
CA THR A 42 -11.23 -7.49 -4.91
C THR A 42 -11.31 -6.32 -3.91
N LEU A 43 -11.24 -5.08 -4.41
CA LEU A 43 -11.37 -3.88 -3.61
C LEU A 43 -12.41 -2.97 -4.26
N GLU A 44 -13.51 -2.74 -3.57
CA GLU A 44 -14.57 -1.84 -4.03
C GLU A 44 -14.13 -0.38 -3.93
N ALA A 45 -14.51 0.42 -4.92
CA ALA A 45 -14.34 1.87 -4.86
C ALA A 45 -15.05 2.44 -3.62
N GLY A 46 -14.38 3.33 -2.90
CA GLY A 46 -14.89 3.91 -1.65
C GLY A 46 -14.54 3.13 -0.39
N SER A 47 -13.95 1.94 -0.49
CA SER A 47 -13.56 1.15 0.68
C SER A 47 -12.30 1.69 1.36
N LEU A 48 -12.16 1.40 2.65
CA LEU A 48 -10.94 1.64 3.41
C LEU A 48 -10.08 0.37 3.38
N ILE A 49 -8.78 0.57 3.39
CA ILE A 49 -7.80 -0.51 3.41
C ILE A 49 -6.77 -0.30 4.50
N LEU A 50 -6.24 -1.39 5.01
CA LEU A 50 -5.10 -1.42 5.91
C LEU A 50 -3.91 -2.04 5.18
N GLY A 51 -2.84 -1.28 5.04
CA GLY A 51 -1.57 -1.73 4.49
C GLY A 51 -0.52 -1.89 5.58
N LEU A 52 0.43 -2.79 5.35
CA LEU A 52 1.60 -3.03 6.19
C LEU A 52 2.81 -2.35 5.53
N ARG A 53 3.39 -1.34 6.21
CA ARG A 53 4.58 -0.61 5.72
C ARG A 53 5.86 -1.43 5.86
N ILE A 54 5.95 -2.20 6.95
CA ILE A 54 7.06 -3.12 7.20
C ILE A 54 6.64 -4.47 6.60
N HIS A 55 6.71 -4.55 5.28
CA HIS A 55 6.48 -5.79 4.55
C HIS A 55 7.82 -6.50 4.32
N GLY A 56 7.79 -7.81 4.33
CA GLY A 56 8.94 -8.61 3.94
C GLY A 56 9.12 -8.64 2.42
N GLU A 57 9.56 -9.75 1.91
CA GLU A 57 9.64 -10.00 0.46
C GLU A 57 8.26 -9.90 -0.18
N LEU A 58 8.20 -9.25 -1.33
CA LEU A 58 6.97 -9.07 -2.11
C LEU A 58 6.90 -10.12 -3.21
N GLU A 59 5.77 -10.80 -3.30
CA GLU A 59 5.55 -11.90 -4.22
C GLU A 59 4.46 -11.56 -5.24
N LYS A 60 4.38 -12.38 -6.30
CA LYS A 60 3.24 -12.33 -7.22
C LYS A 60 1.94 -12.51 -6.45
N GLU A 61 0.88 -11.88 -6.93
CA GLU A 61 -0.44 -11.82 -6.32
C GLU A 61 -0.55 -10.89 -5.10
N ASP A 62 0.56 -10.39 -4.55
CA ASP A 62 0.48 -9.34 -3.53
C ASP A 62 -0.13 -8.07 -4.08
N ILE A 63 -1.01 -7.46 -3.32
CA ILE A 63 -1.54 -6.13 -3.62
C ILE A 63 -0.69 -5.10 -2.89
N ILE A 64 -0.15 -4.16 -3.65
CA ILE A 64 0.74 -3.13 -3.12
C ILE A 64 0.15 -1.73 -3.29
N ILE A 65 0.47 -0.89 -2.33
CA ILE A 65 0.22 0.56 -2.37
C ILE A 65 1.57 1.20 -2.66
N PHE A 66 1.65 1.95 -3.74
CA PHE A 66 2.89 2.56 -4.20
C PHE A 66 2.64 3.97 -4.74
N ARG A 67 3.72 4.71 -4.99
CA ARG A 67 3.67 6.03 -5.60
C ARG A 67 4.15 5.95 -7.04
N HIS A 68 3.32 6.43 -7.96
CA HIS A 68 3.65 6.54 -9.38
C HIS A 68 3.28 7.94 -9.87
N ASP A 69 4.22 8.65 -10.48
CA ASP A 69 4.05 10.03 -10.96
C ASP A 69 3.43 10.98 -9.91
N GLY A 70 3.86 10.84 -8.65
CA GLY A 70 3.38 11.69 -7.55
C GLY A 70 2.00 11.29 -6.99
N THR A 71 1.35 10.27 -7.54
CA THR A 71 0.03 9.79 -7.12
C THR A 71 0.14 8.42 -6.45
N TYR A 72 -0.64 8.20 -5.40
CA TYR A 72 -0.76 6.88 -4.79
C TYR A 72 -1.65 5.98 -5.63
N MET A 73 -1.18 4.78 -5.89
CA MET A 73 -1.91 3.76 -6.63
C MET A 73 -1.94 2.44 -5.85
N ILE A 74 -2.94 1.64 -6.13
CA ILE A 74 -3.11 0.30 -5.57
C ILE A 74 -3.24 -0.66 -6.75
N LYS A 75 -2.36 -1.65 -6.84
CA LYS A 75 -2.36 -2.65 -7.90
C LYS A 75 -1.84 -3.98 -7.37
N ARG A 76 -2.08 -5.04 -8.14
CA ARG A 76 -1.57 -6.39 -7.88
C ARG A 76 -0.27 -6.62 -8.62
N ILE A 77 0.71 -7.24 -7.97
CA ILE A 77 1.94 -7.69 -8.60
C ILE A 77 1.62 -8.86 -9.54
N ALA A 78 1.83 -8.66 -10.83
CA ALA A 78 1.63 -9.67 -11.85
C ALA A 78 2.95 -10.36 -12.24
N ALA A 79 4.08 -9.65 -12.13
CA ALA A 79 5.39 -10.22 -12.38
C ALA A 79 6.46 -9.58 -11.50
N ASN A 80 7.42 -10.37 -11.05
CA ASN A 80 8.58 -10.00 -10.26
C ASN A 80 9.85 -9.93 -11.11
N GLU A 81 10.95 -9.47 -10.51
CA GLU A 81 12.25 -9.45 -11.16
C GLU A 81 12.60 -10.81 -11.79
N GLY A 82 13.17 -10.76 -12.98
CA GLY A 82 13.54 -11.95 -13.75
C GLY A 82 12.42 -12.58 -14.56
N ASP A 83 11.15 -12.24 -14.30
CA ASP A 83 10.04 -12.70 -15.12
C ASP A 83 10.04 -12.02 -16.49
N VAL A 84 9.55 -12.72 -17.50
CA VAL A 84 9.36 -12.16 -18.84
C VAL A 84 7.91 -11.74 -19.02
N ILE A 85 7.71 -10.48 -19.38
CA ILE A 85 6.41 -9.90 -19.73
C ILE A 85 6.41 -9.45 -21.19
N VAL A 86 5.23 -9.21 -21.75
CA VAL A 86 5.10 -8.60 -23.06
C VAL A 86 4.59 -7.17 -22.89
N HIS A 87 5.39 -6.19 -23.27
CA HIS A 87 5.03 -4.78 -23.24
C HIS A 87 5.21 -4.17 -24.63
N ASN A 88 4.18 -3.49 -25.14
CA ASN A 88 4.16 -2.94 -26.50
C ASN A 88 4.52 -3.97 -27.59
N GLY A 89 4.06 -5.22 -27.41
CA GLY A 89 4.31 -6.32 -28.35
C GLY A 89 5.74 -6.90 -28.32
N GLN A 90 6.58 -6.46 -27.38
CA GLN A 90 7.95 -6.94 -27.22
C GLN A 90 8.12 -7.67 -25.88
N PRO A 91 8.82 -8.82 -25.86
CA PRO A 91 9.18 -9.46 -24.61
C PRO A 91 10.22 -8.64 -23.87
N GLN A 92 10.00 -8.42 -22.58
CA GLN A 92 10.90 -7.70 -21.69
C GLN A 92 11.05 -8.48 -20.39
N THR A 93 12.23 -8.46 -19.83
CA THR A 93 12.49 -9.04 -18.51
C THR A 93 12.33 -7.96 -17.46
N VAL A 94 11.56 -8.25 -16.42
CA VAL A 94 11.37 -7.34 -15.28
C VAL A 94 12.71 -7.12 -14.60
N PRO A 95 13.18 -5.87 -14.48
CA PRO A 95 14.48 -5.56 -13.87
C PRO A 95 14.55 -5.93 -12.38
N ALA A 96 15.77 -6.04 -11.86
CA ALA A 96 16.01 -6.27 -10.45
C ALA A 96 15.38 -5.16 -9.58
N GLY A 97 14.73 -5.55 -8.49
CA GLY A 97 14.05 -4.64 -7.58
C GLY A 97 12.81 -3.93 -8.18
N CYS A 98 12.27 -4.46 -9.28
CA CYS A 98 11.09 -3.91 -9.94
C CYS A 98 9.94 -4.92 -9.98
N PHE A 99 8.73 -4.39 -10.15
CA PHE A 99 7.50 -5.15 -10.28
C PHE A 99 6.70 -4.69 -11.48
N TYR A 100 6.03 -5.61 -12.15
CA TYR A 100 5.01 -5.33 -13.14
C TYR A 100 3.65 -5.52 -12.48
N VAL A 101 2.79 -4.50 -12.52
CA VAL A 101 1.57 -4.47 -11.73
C VAL A 101 0.33 -4.26 -12.60
N LEU A 102 -0.77 -4.91 -12.22
CA LEU A 102 -2.04 -4.84 -12.91
C LEU A 102 -3.18 -4.53 -11.94
N GLY A 103 -4.21 -3.84 -12.45
CA GLY A 103 -5.49 -3.77 -11.76
C GLY A 103 -6.30 -5.03 -11.96
N ASP A 104 -7.08 -5.43 -10.95
CA ASP A 104 -7.95 -6.60 -11.03
C ASP A 104 -9.10 -6.38 -12.02
N ASN A 105 -9.59 -5.15 -12.13
CA ASN A 105 -10.54 -4.72 -13.17
C ASN A 105 -9.79 -4.33 -14.43
N GLN A 106 -9.40 -5.32 -15.22
CA GLN A 106 -8.56 -5.11 -16.39
C GLN A 106 -9.18 -4.23 -17.48
N SER A 107 -10.51 -4.14 -17.53
CA SER A 107 -11.22 -3.30 -18.50
C SER A 107 -11.22 -1.82 -18.10
N ASN A 108 -10.99 -1.52 -16.83
CA ASN A 108 -11.02 -0.16 -16.27
C ASN A 108 -9.84 0.12 -15.33
N SER A 109 -8.64 -0.28 -15.75
CA SER A 109 -7.41 -0.03 -14.99
C SER A 109 -6.34 0.59 -15.87
N HIS A 110 -5.80 1.72 -15.42
CA HIS A 110 -4.58 2.30 -15.96
C HIS A 110 -3.40 1.80 -15.13
N ASP A 111 -2.62 0.90 -15.69
CA ASP A 111 -1.56 0.17 -15.00
C ASP A 111 -0.34 -0.07 -15.90
N SER A 112 0.57 -0.93 -15.51
CA SER A 112 1.83 -1.22 -16.22
C SER A 112 1.67 -1.49 -17.72
N ARG A 113 0.49 -1.92 -18.18
CA ARG A 113 0.24 -2.15 -19.62
C ARG A 113 0.29 -0.88 -20.45
N TYR A 114 0.00 0.27 -19.83
CA TYR A 114 -0.21 1.55 -20.51
C TYR A 114 0.85 2.61 -20.19
N TRP A 115 1.75 2.35 -19.23
CA TRP A 115 2.80 3.29 -18.86
C TRP A 115 3.98 3.20 -19.82
N GLU A 116 4.69 4.30 -19.99
CA GLU A 116 5.91 4.35 -20.81
C GLU A 116 7.03 3.52 -20.15
N ASP A 117 7.27 3.70 -18.84
CA ASP A 117 8.04 2.79 -18.00
C ASP A 117 7.06 1.88 -17.24
N PRO A 118 6.96 0.58 -17.61
CA PRO A 118 5.93 -0.30 -17.06
C PRO A 118 6.24 -0.81 -15.65
N TYR A 119 7.31 -0.35 -15.03
CA TYR A 119 7.79 -0.94 -13.80
C TYR A 119 7.55 -0.05 -12.58
N VAL A 120 7.21 -0.68 -11.46
CA VAL A 120 7.19 -0.09 -10.12
C VAL A 120 8.45 -0.52 -9.39
N LYS A 121 9.23 0.43 -8.90
CA LYS A 121 10.43 0.12 -8.13
C LYS A 121 10.08 -0.20 -6.67
N LEU A 122 10.85 -1.07 -6.05
CA LEU A 122 10.68 -1.42 -4.64
C LEU A 122 10.69 -0.17 -3.72
N GLU A 123 11.52 0.82 -4.04
CA GLU A 123 11.63 2.08 -3.27
C GLU A 123 10.35 2.94 -3.32
N ASP A 124 9.50 2.76 -4.34
CA ASP A 124 8.23 3.45 -4.49
C ASP A 124 7.07 2.73 -3.79
N VAL A 125 7.30 1.49 -3.33
CA VAL A 125 6.28 0.72 -2.59
C VAL A 125 6.17 1.25 -1.17
N MET A 126 4.98 1.70 -0.81
CA MET A 126 4.68 2.29 0.49
C MET A 126 4.15 1.29 1.51
N ALA A 127 3.40 0.30 1.04
CA ALA A 127 2.84 -0.76 1.88
C ALA A 127 2.34 -1.93 1.03
N LYS A 128 2.27 -3.11 1.65
CA LYS A 128 1.54 -4.29 1.16
C LYS A 128 0.14 -4.28 1.77
N LEU A 129 -0.88 -4.59 0.99
CA LEU A 129 -2.24 -4.74 1.52
C LEU A 129 -2.29 -5.87 2.54
N LEU A 130 -2.81 -5.56 3.72
CA LEU A 130 -3.02 -6.55 4.77
C LEU A 130 -4.47 -7.03 4.77
N LEU A 131 -5.40 -6.08 4.79
CA LEU A 131 -6.85 -6.35 4.81
C LEU A 131 -7.60 -5.21 4.10
N PRO A 132 -8.63 -5.52 3.28
CA PRO A 132 -9.69 -4.56 3.00
C PRO A 132 -10.52 -4.38 4.28
N ILE A 133 -10.83 -3.14 4.61
CA ILE A 133 -11.76 -2.85 5.71
C ILE A 133 -13.15 -2.78 5.08
N ASP A 134 -13.94 -3.81 5.32
CA ASP A 134 -15.29 -3.93 4.77
C ASP A 134 -16.18 -2.78 5.31
N PRO A 135 -16.71 -1.90 4.44
CA PRO A 135 -17.62 -0.84 4.87
C PRO A 135 -18.99 -1.36 5.35
N SER A 136 -19.28 -2.65 5.15
CA SER A 136 -20.54 -3.27 5.60
C SER A 136 -20.54 -3.69 7.06
N LEU A 137 -19.40 -3.62 7.74
CA LEU A 137 -19.31 -3.83 9.19
C LEU A 137 -19.82 -2.58 9.93
N LYS A 138 -21.11 -2.27 9.78
CA LYS A 138 -21.85 -1.27 10.58
C LYS A 138 -22.75 -1.96 11.58
#